data_d48246b95747acd88a334e7905a8d0f1
#
_entry.id   d48246b95747acd88a334e7905a8d0f1
#
_cell.length_a   1.000
_cell.length_b   1.000
_cell.length_c   1.000
_cell.angle_alpha   90.00
_cell.angle_beta   90.00
_cell.angle_gamma   90.00
#
_symmetry.space_group_name_H-M   'P 1'
#
loop_
_entity.id
_entity.type
_entity.pdbx_description
1 polymer ?
#
loop_
_entity_poly.entity_id
_entity_poly.type
_entity_poly.pdbx_seq_one_letter_code
_entity_poly.pdbx_strand_id
1 'polypeptide(L)'
;MRIPFGRTATASFLATLALGSMAFTPRPARAAATASCDRACLDGFVDQYLAALAAHDPSRLAVTKDVRFTENGQRLVLGDGLWRTMTGVGTFRMIVADTAAERVAFLGSIREAGTPAMLALHLAIRHHRIAEIETLVQRSARSAQGFEKIGWTWTETLPPRERMSRANLVRIANMYFSGMQQNDGKGVYPFSADCNRIENGTFTTNRPVPAGQTRPDPRTSSRYSAEWSCMEQFKSGLLHFVTRIRDRRYVAVDPQRGLVFAFGFFDHSAGNTRTFQIPDGRTVTAGPKQPWTWEIAETFKIEHGKIHQIMAIMNHAPYGMTSGWSTWEQAFSSRARYLGPSY
;
A
#
# COMPACT_ATOMS: atom_id res chain seq x y z
N MET A 1 -2.85 3.72 -105.20
CA MET A 1 -3.41 4.72 -106.11
C MET A 1 -3.96 5.91 -105.32
N ARG A 2 -3.39 7.07 -105.62
CA ARG A 2 -3.78 8.43 -105.15
C ARG A 2 -3.63 8.82 -103.71
N ILE A 3 -2.61 9.63 -103.43
CA ILE A 3 -2.47 10.68 -102.43
C ILE A 3 -3.39 11.83 -102.86
N PRO A 4 -3.96 12.68 -102.02
CA PRO A 4 -3.30 13.95 -101.76
C PRO A 4 -3.40 14.54 -100.32
N PHE A 5 -2.35 15.23 -99.98
CA PHE A 5 -2.16 16.61 -99.47
C PHE A 5 -3.27 17.18 -98.54
N GLY A 6 -3.01 17.57 -97.33
CA GLY A 6 -2.30 18.72 -96.87
C GLY A 6 -3.20 19.55 -95.94
N ARG A 7 -2.67 20.00 -94.91
CA ARG A 7 -2.75 21.39 -94.41
C ARG A 7 -2.25 21.47 -92.95
N THR A 8 -1.17 22.16 -92.79
CA THR A 8 -0.61 22.64 -91.56
C THR A 8 -1.56 23.63 -90.88
N ALA A 9 -1.84 23.40 -89.53
CA ALA A 9 -2.44 24.38 -88.70
C ALA A 9 -1.55 24.55 -87.44
N THR A 10 -1.00 25.74 -87.36
CA THR A 10 -0.23 26.22 -86.18
C THR A 10 -1.17 26.45 -85.02
N ALA A 11 -0.97 25.72 -83.94
CA ALA A 11 -1.67 25.95 -82.65
C ALA A 11 -0.74 26.69 -81.68
N SER A 12 -1.14 27.90 -81.36
CA SER A 12 -0.53 28.72 -80.29
C SER A 12 -0.86 28.15 -78.91
N PHE A 13 0.17 27.81 -78.15
CA PHE A 13 0.02 27.39 -76.71
C PHE A 13 -0.03 28.65 -75.82
N LEU A 14 -1.17 28.94 -75.25
CA LEU A 14 -1.33 29.85 -74.14
C LEU A 14 -1.06 29.07 -72.84
N ALA A 15 0.07 29.39 -72.24
CA ALA A 15 0.39 28.84 -70.85
C ALA A 15 -0.37 29.62 -69.81
N THR A 16 -1.41 29.00 -69.23
CA THR A 16 -2.07 29.51 -68.04
C THR A 16 -1.30 29.08 -66.78
N LEU A 17 -0.67 30.05 -66.08
CA LEU A 17 -0.12 29.85 -64.75
C LEU A 17 -1.26 29.71 -63.77
N ALA A 18 -1.48 28.49 -63.23
CA ALA A 18 -2.34 28.27 -62.10
C ALA A 18 -1.55 28.54 -60.80
N LEU A 19 -1.81 29.64 -60.11
CA LEU A 19 -1.37 29.88 -58.75
C LEU A 19 -2.13 28.94 -57.82
N GLY A 20 -1.49 27.84 -57.41
CA GLY A 20 -2.00 26.94 -56.36
C GLY A 20 -1.90 27.60 -55.00
N SER A 21 -3.02 28.04 -54.44
CA SER A 21 -3.13 28.45 -53.04
C SER A 21 -2.93 27.23 -52.15
N MET A 22 -1.75 27.07 -51.54
CA MET A 22 -1.53 26.08 -50.47
C MET A 22 -2.30 26.53 -49.24
N ALA A 23 -3.45 25.91 -49.00
CA ALA A 23 -4.18 26.05 -47.74
C ALA A 23 -3.37 25.38 -46.61
N PHE A 24 -2.74 26.19 -45.76
CA PHE A 24 -2.17 25.72 -44.50
C PHE A 24 -3.29 25.26 -43.58
N THR A 25 -3.53 23.96 -43.48
CA THR A 25 -4.38 23.40 -42.42
C THR A 25 -3.57 23.49 -41.13
N PRO A 26 -4.08 24.20 -40.11
CA PRO A 26 -3.42 24.21 -38.80
C PRO A 26 -3.43 22.79 -38.24
N ARG A 27 -2.22 22.24 -38.00
CA ARG A 27 -2.04 20.96 -37.31
C ARG A 27 -2.63 21.10 -35.92
N PRO A 28 -3.56 20.22 -35.48
CA PRO A 28 -4.11 20.32 -34.13
C PRO A 28 -2.96 20.30 -33.11
N ALA A 29 -2.93 21.30 -32.25
CA ALA A 29 -1.96 21.37 -31.16
C ALA A 29 -2.10 20.08 -30.34
N ARG A 30 -1.05 19.28 -30.34
CA ARG A 30 -0.96 18.08 -29.49
C ARG A 30 -1.14 18.58 -28.05
N ALA A 31 -2.25 18.22 -27.41
CA ALA A 31 -2.46 18.52 -26.01
C ALA A 31 -1.22 18.13 -25.24
N ALA A 32 -0.60 19.08 -24.54
CA ALA A 32 0.55 18.81 -23.69
C ALA A 32 0.14 17.68 -22.74
N ALA A 33 0.85 16.56 -22.82
CA ALA A 33 0.65 15.49 -21.85
C ALA A 33 0.89 16.12 -20.47
N THR A 34 -0.11 16.11 -19.59
CA THR A 34 0.04 16.56 -18.21
C THR A 34 1.20 15.78 -17.61
N ALA A 35 2.20 16.50 -17.08
CA ALA A 35 3.36 15.88 -16.47
C ALA A 35 2.89 14.88 -15.41
N SER A 36 3.52 13.70 -15.36
CA SER A 36 3.22 12.70 -14.33
C SER A 36 3.52 13.26 -12.94
N CYS A 37 2.75 12.83 -11.94
CA CYS A 37 2.93 13.27 -10.57
C CYS A 37 4.20 12.63 -9.97
N ASP A 38 5.24 13.44 -9.77
CA ASP A 38 6.48 13.00 -9.11
C ASP A 38 6.30 12.86 -7.60
N ARG A 39 7.38 12.55 -6.87
CA ARG A 39 7.34 12.39 -5.41
C ARG A 39 6.83 13.64 -4.70
N ALA A 40 7.33 14.81 -5.05
CA ALA A 40 6.94 16.06 -4.40
C ALA A 40 5.46 16.36 -4.62
N CYS A 41 4.95 16.07 -5.83
CA CYS A 41 3.55 16.15 -6.15
C CYS A 41 2.71 15.18 -5.31
N LEU A 42 3.13 13.92 -5.17
CA LEU A 42 2.43 12.91 -4.36
C LEU A 42 2.45 13.24 -2.87
N ASP A 43 3.59 13.67 -2.34
CA ASP A 43 3.72 14.11 -0.95
C ASP A 43 2.82 15.32 -0.69
N GLY A 44 2.72 16.25 -1.66
CA GLY A 44 1.83 17.41 -1.62
C GLY A 44 0.35 17.05 -1.55
N PHE A 45 -0.09 15.97 -2.21
CA PHE A 45 -1.46 15.47 -2.08
C PHE A 45 -1.77 14.96 -0.66
N VAL A 46 -0.81 14.31 -0.01
CA VAL A 46 -0.96 13.91 1.40
C VAL A 46 -1.11 15.14 2.30
N ASP A 47 -0.26 16.15 2.11
CA ASP A 47 -0.33 17.38 2.90
C ASP A 47 -1.65 18.12 2.71
N GLN A 48 -2.11 18.26 1.47
CA GLN A 48 -3.42 18.85 1.16
C GLN A 48 -4.56 18.07 1.79
N TYR A 49 -4.51 16.72 1.72
CA TYR A 49 -5.53 15.88 2.33
C TYR A 49 -5.59 16.07 3.84
N LEU A 50 -4.44 16.02 4.53
CA LEU A 50 -4.36 16.20 5.99
C LEU A 50 -4.81 17.61 6.42
N ALA A 51 -4.45 18.64 5.66
CA ALA A 51 -4.88 20.01 5.93
C ALA A 51 -6.39 20.20 5.72
N ALA A 52 -6.95 19.64 4.66
CA ALA A 52 -8.39 19.67 4.38
C ALA A 52 -9.17 18.92 5.46
N LEU A 53 -8.67 17.73 5.86
CA LEU A 53 -9.25 16.89 6.91
C LEU A 53 -9.27 17.61 8.26
N ALA A 54 -8.18 18.27 8.65
CA ALA A 54 -8.10 19.05 9.90
C ALA A 54 -8.97 20.30 9.87
N ALA A 55 -9.26 20.84 8.68
CA ALA A 55 -10.20 21.95 8.47
C ALA A 55 -11.65 21.51 8.35
N HIS A 56 -11.94 20.19 8.37
CA HIS A 56 -13.27 19.62 8.15
C HIS A 56 -13.91 20.03 6.81
N ASP A 57 -13.09 20.34 5.81
CA ASP A 57 -13.54 20.93 4.54
C ASP A 57 -13.01 20.13 3.33
N PRO A 58 -13.78 19.12 2.87
CA PRO A 58 -13.40 18.32 1.71
C PRO A 58 -13.40 19.11 0.39
N SER A 59 -14.03 20.29 0.33
CA SER A 59 -14.04 21.14 -0.88
C SER A 59 -12.68 21.70 -1.25
N ARG A 60 -11.73 21.68 -0.30
CA ARG A 60 -10.31 22.04 -0.52
C ARG A 60 -9.54 21.03 -1.37
N LEU A 61 -10.12 19.86 -1.61
CA LEU A 61 -9.46 18.80 -2.38
C LEU A 61 -9.85 18.83 -3.85
N ALA A 62 -8.86 18.74 -4.73
CA ALA A 62 -9.08 18.44 -6.13
C ALA A 62 -9.40 16.94 -6.29
N VAL A 63 -10.67 16.56 -6.29
CA VAL A 63 -11.12 15.18 -6.45
C VAL A 63 -11.74 14.96 -7.84
N THR A 64 -11.76 13.69 -8.30
CA THR A 64 -12.53 13.29 -9.49
C THR A 64 -14.01 13.24 -9.17
N LYS A 65 -14.88 13.30 -10.20
CA LYS A 65 -16.35 13.22 -10.02
C LYS A 65 -16.79 11.89 -9.41
N ASP A 66 -16.04 10.84 -9.64
CA ASP A 66 -16.26 9.45 -9.22
C ASP A 66 -15.39 9.04 -8.04
N VAL A 67 -14.87 10.00 -7.27
CA VAL A 67 -14.00 9.71 -6.12
C VAL A 67 -14.64 8.69 -5.17
N ARG A 68 -13.86 7.69 -4.78
CA ARG A 68 -14.28 6.68 -3.81
C ARG A 68 -13.57 6.92 -2.48
N PHE A 69 -14.32 6.88 -1.40
CA PHE A 69 -13.80 7.04 -0.05
C PHE A 69 -14.25 5.90 0.85
N THR A 70 -13.30 5.33 1.61
CA THR A 70 -13.59 4.37 2.67
C THR A 70 -12.84 4.73 3.95
N GLU A 71 -13.46 4.46 5.10
CA GLU A 71 -12.83 4.46 6.41
C GLU A 71 -13.11 3.13 7.10
N ASN A 72 -12.05 2.46 7.57
CA ASN A 72 -12.15 1.17 8.25
C ASN A 72 -13.02 0.16 7.47
N GLY A 73 -12.74 0.00 6.17
CA GLY A 73 -13.44 -0.90 5.26
C GLY A 73 -14.86 -0.50 4.90
N GLN A 74 -15.40 0.60 5.43
CA GLN A 74 -16.75 1.06 5.13
C GLN A 74 -16.73 2.19 4.11
N ARG A 75 -17.56 2.09 3.07
CA ARG A 75 -17.76 3.17 2.12
C ARG A 75 -18.54 4.30 2.79
N LEU A 76 -17.97 5.50 2.77
CA LEU A 76 -18.57 6.70 3.35
C LEU A 76 -18.70 7.80 2.28
N VAL A 77 -19.50 8.80 2.60
CA VAL A 77 -19.50 10.08 1.88
C VAL A 77 -18.27 10.86 2.32
N LEU A 78 -17.55 11.46 1.37
CA LEU A 78 -16.38 12.29 1.68
C LEU A 78 -16.81 13.48 2.55
N GLY A 79 -16.21 13.60 3.72
CA GLY A 79 -16.65 14.54 4.75
C GLY A 79 -17.26 13.89 5.99
N ASP A 80 -17.51 12.58 5.97
CA ASP A 80 -17.97 11.81 7.12
C ASP A 80 -16.82 11.07 7.84
N GLY A 81 -17.12 10.43 8.96
CA GLY A 81 -16.15 9.69 9.78
C GLY A 81 -15.12 10.62 10.40
N LEU A 82 -13.83 10.32 10.26
CA LEU A 82 -12.72 11.11 10.79
C LEU A 82 -12.77 12.59 10.33
N TRP A 83 -13.39 12.88 9.18
CA TRP A 83 -13.59 14.25 8.70
C TRP A 83 -14.36 15.15 9.67
N ARG A 84 -15.19 14.56 10.53
CA ARG A 84 -15.98 15.30 11.53
C ARG A 84 -15.21 15.57 12.83
N THR A 85 -14.14 14.82 13.08
CA THR A 85 -13.55 14.73 14.42
C THR A 85 -12.06 14.96 14.48
N MET A 86 -11.35 14.99 13.33
CA MET A 86 -9.91 15.27 13.34
C MET A 86 -9.62 16.70 13.81
N THR A 87 -8.67 16.84 14.74
CA THR A 87 -8.28 18.15 15.29
C THR A 87 -6.83 18.53 15.02
N GLY A 88 -6.03 17.65 14.38
CA GLY A 88 -4.67 17.97 13.99
C GLY A 88 -3.82 16.75 13.64
N VAL A 89 -2.60 17.02 13.20
CA VAL A 89 -1.56 16.03 12.84
C VAL A 89 -0.64 15.84 14.05
N GLY A 90 -0.20 14.60 14.27
CA GLY A 90 0.84 14.29 15.26
C GLY A 90 2.25 14.41 14.69
N THR A 91 3.24 13.91 15.42
CA THR A 91 4.66 14.05 15.07
C THR A 91 5.21 12.87 14.24
N PHE A 92 4.59 11.70 14.30
CA PHE A 92 5.00 10.56 13.48
C PHE A 92 4.39 10.67 12.08
N ARG A 93 5.27 10.54 11.06
CA ARG A 93 4.88 10.65 9.66
C ARG A 93 5.78 9.78 8.78
N MET A 94 5.20 8.93 7.98
CA MET A 94 5.87 8.15 6.96
C MET A 94 5.07 8.16 5.66
N ILE A 95 5.75 8.32 4.52
CA ILE A 95 5.14 8.33 3.19
C ILE A 95 5.81 7.29 2.29
N VAL A 96 4.99 6.55 1.55
CA VAL A 96 5.39 5.66 0.46
C VAL A 96 4.84 6.21 -0.84
N ALA A 97 5.70 6.82 -1.66
CA ALA A 97 5.32 7.47 -2.91
C ALA A 97 5.61 6.55 -4.11
N ASP A 98 4.56 6.08 -4.76
CA ASP A 98 4.63 5.27 -5.98
C ASP A 98 4.43 6.14 -7.22
N THR A 99 5.51 6.77 -7.69
CA THR A 99 5.47 7.73 -8.81
C THR A 99 5.06 7.10 -10.13
N ALA A 100 5.32 5.80 -10.35
CA ALA A 100 4.92 5.14 -11.58
C ALA A 100 3.44 4.74 -11.62
N ALA A 101 2.83 4.54 -10.45
CA ALA A 101 1.41 4.24 -10.31
C ALA A 101 0.57 5.48 -10.00
N GLU A 102 1.22 6.65 -9.77
CA GLU A 102 0.59 7.86 -9.26
C GLU A 102 -0.26 7.56 -8.01
N ARG A 103 0.33 6.80 -7.06
CA ARG A 103 -0.28 6.41 -5.80
C ARG A 103 0.63 6.81 -4.64
N VAL A 104 0.02 7.19 -3.55
CA VAL A 104 0.77 7.50 -2.32
C VAL A 104 0.06 6.91 -1.12
N ALA A 105 0.86 6.35 -0.21
CA ALA A 105 0.38 5.90 1.07
C ALA A 105 1.07 6.69 2.20
N PHE A 106 0.33 6.93 3.26
CA PHE A 106 0.78 7.61 4.46
C PHE A 106 0.44 6.76 5.69
N LEU A 107 1.37 6.69 6.62
CA LEU A 107 1.14 6.20 7.97
C LEU A 107 1.60 7.28 8.94
N GLY A 108 0.70 7.77 9.76
CA GLY A 108 1.04 8.86 10.68
C GLY A 108 0.16 8.96 11.90
N SER A 109 0.66 9.64 12.92
CA SER A 109 -0.14 10.02 14.08
C SER A 109 -0.98 11.26 13.79
N ILE A 110 -2.18 11.25 14.32
CA ILE A 110 -3.16 12.34 14.24
C ILE A 110 -3.78 12.59 15.61
N ARG A 111 -4.61 13.62 15.69
CA ARG A 111 -5.46 13.87 16.84
C ARG A 111 -6.92 13.87 16.42
N GLU A 112 -7.72 13.04 17.07
CA GLU A 112 -9.16 12.98 16.89
C GLU A 112 -9.84 13.43 18.19
N ALA A 113 -10.66 14.47 18.13
CA ALA A 113 -11.26 15.10 19.32
C ALA A 113 -10.22 15.35 20.45
N GLY A 114 -9.03 15.83 20.08
CA GLY A 114 -7.90 16.07 20.98
C GLY A 114 -7.11 14.83 21.41
N THR A 115 -7.61 13.62 21.16
CA THR A 115 -6.96 12.37 21.55
C THR A 115 -6.02 11.87 20.45
N PRO A 116 -4.79 11.41 20.77
CA PRO A 116 -3.91 10.80 19.78
C PRO A 116 -4.52 9.54 19.15
N ALA A 117 -4.38 9.41 17.84
CA ALA A 117 -4.80 8.25 17.05
C ALA A 117 -3.82 8.02 15.89
N MET A 118 -3.92 6.90 15.20
CA MET A 118 -3.14 6.60 14.01
C MET A 118 -4.03 6.59 12.77
N LEU A 119 -3.48 7.10 11.67
CA LEU A 119 -4.08 7.10 10.35
C LEU A 119 -3.16 6.39 9.36
N ALA A 120 -3.66 5.35 8.70
CA ALA A 120 -3.15 4.91 7.42
C ALA A 120 -4.05 5.48 6.32
N LEU A 121 -3.44 6.06 5.30
CA LEU A 121 -4.11 6.67 4.17
C LEU A 121 -3.49 6.18 2.87
N HIS A 122 -4.31 5.86 1.89
CA HIS A 122 -3.89 5.66 0.51
C HIS A 122 -4.68 6.60 -0.40
N LEU A 123 -3.97 7.27 -1.29
CA LEU A 123 -4.52 8.10 -2.35
C LEU A 123 -4.08 7.56 -3.71
N ALA A 124 -5.03 7.42 -4.64
CA ALA A 124 -4.73 7.23 -6.05
C ALA A 124 -5.00 8.55 -6.79
N ILE A 125 -4.01 9.00 -7.56
CA ILE A 125 -4.06 10.25 -8.30
C ILE A 125 -4.34 9.94 -9.77
N ARG A 126 -5.24 10.72 -10.38
CA ARG A 126 -5.61 10.61 -11.78
C ARG A 126 -5.76 12.01 -12.36
N HIS A 127 -4.91 12.37 -13.33
CA HIS A 127 -4.91 13.72 -13.91
C HIS A 127 -4.83 14.83 -12.84
N HIS A 128 -3.91 14.71 -11.89
CA HIS A 128 -3.74 15.63 -10.75
C HIS A 128 -5.00 15.82 -9.89
N ARG A 129 -5.83 14.78 -9.79
CA ARG A 129 -7.01 14.73 -8.90
C ARG A 129 -7.03 13.44 -8.12
N ILE A 130 -7.49 13.52 -6.89
CA ILE A 130 -7.67 12.33 -6.05
C ILE A 130 -8.87 11.52 -6.57
N ALA A 131 -8.65 10.27 -6.96
CA ALA A 131 -9.66 9.36 -7.45
C ALA A 131 -10.07 8.30 -6.43
N GLU A 132 -9.13 7.91 -5.55
CA GLU A 132 -9.38 6.92 -4.52
C GLU A 132 -8.81 7.42 -3.20
N ILE A 133 -9.58 7.24 -2.12
CA ILE A 133 -9.19 7.54 -0.74
C ILE A 133 -9.55 6.33 0.11
N GLU A 134 -8.56 5.64 0.62
CA GLU A 134 -8.74 4.54 1.55
C GLU A 134 -8.06 4.88 2.87
N THR A 135 -8.81 4.82 3.98
CA THR A 135 -8.27 5.11 5.31
C THR A 135 -8.53 3.96 6.28
N LEU A 136 -7.55 3.72 7.14
CA LEU A 136 -7.68 2.93 8.34
C LEU A 136 -7.31 3.80 9.53
N VAL A 137 -8.28 4.04 10.42
CA VAL A 137 -8.13 4.88 11.61
C VAL A 137 -8.08 3.98 12.84
N GLN A 138 -6.93 3.95 13.50
CA GLN A 138 -6.72 3.16 14.71
C GLN A 138 -6.79 4.12 15.93
N ARG A 139 -7.89 4.04 16.66
CA ARG A 139 -8.26 4.96 17.75
C ARG A 139 -7.67 4.51 19.08
N SER A 140 -6.32 4.62 19.19
CA SER A 140 -5.59 4.29 20.41
C SER A 140 -4.48 5.29 20.68
N ALA A 141 -4.62 6.07 21.73
CA ALA A 141 -3.59 7.01 22.14
C ALA A 141 -2.25 6.32 22.43
N ARG A 142 -2.28 5.12 23.02
CA ARG A 142 -1.08 4.31 23.28
C ARG A 142 -0.35 3.94 21.99
N SER A 143 -1.09 3.55 20.95
CA SER A 143 -0.50 3.22 19.65
C SER A 143 0.18 4.44 19.04
N ALA A 144 -0.50 5.58 18.97
CA ALA A 144 0.04 6.81 18.41
C ALA A 144 1.31 7.26 19.16
N GLN A 145 1.27 7.30 20.48
CA GLN A 145 2.43 7.63 21.32
C GLN A 145 3.59 6.64 21.13
N GLY A 146 3.30 5.36 20.93
CA GLY A 146 4.30 4.34 20.63
C GLY A 146 5.03 4.61 19.31
N PHE A 147 4.31 4.93 18.25
CA PHE A 147 4.91 5.29 16.95
C PHE A 147 5.70 6.60 17.03
N GLU A 148 5.15 7.62 17.69
CA GLU A 148 5.84 8.91 17.88
C GLU A 148 7.17 8.74 18.64
N LYS A 149 7.19 7.85 19.65
CA LYS A 149 8.40 7.54 20.42
C LYS A 149 9.45 6.76 19.60
N ILE A 150 9.01 5.85 18.74
CA ILE A 150 9.90 5.03 17.90
C ILE A 150 10.52 5.85 16.77
N GLY A 151 9.75 6.72 16.12
CA GLY A 151 10.22 7.74 15.19
C GLY A 151 10.82 7.23 13.88
N TRP A 152 10.59 5.98 13.47
CA TRP A 152 11.09 5.48 12.18
C TRP A 152 10.35 6.12 11.01
N THR A 153 11.05 6.83 10.14
CA THR A 153 10.45 7.57 9.02
C THR A 153 10.86 7.07 7.64
N TRP A 154 11.97 6.33 7.54
CA TRP A 154 12.50 5.69 6.30
C TRP A 154 12.56 6.64 5.09
N THR A 155 13.12 7.82 5.29
CA THR A 155 13.22 8.86 4.26
C THR A 155 14.44 8.69 3.34
N GLU A 156 15.38 7.83 3.72
CA GLU A 156 16.64 7.64 3.01
C GLU A 156 16.42 6.97 1.65
N THR A 157 17.12 7.48 0.63
CA THR A 157 17.07 6.95 -0.73
C THR A 157 18.21 5.97 -0.94
N LEU A 158 17.89 4.77 -1.41
CA LEU A 158 18.86 3.73 -1.74
C LEU A 158 19.70 4.12 -2.98
N PRO A 159 21.00 3.79 -2.99
CA PRO A 159 21.82 3.89 -4.19
C PRO A 159 21.15 3.14 -5.37
N PRO A 160 21.27 3.64 -6.62
CA PRO A 160 20.58 3.02 -7.76
C PRO A 160 20.85 1.51 -7.92
N ARG A 161 22.06 1.05 -7.64
CA ARG A 161 22.47 -0.37 -7.72
C ARG A 161 21.80 -1.27 -6.67
N GLU A 162 21.27 -0.70 -5.60
CA GLU A 162 20.64 -1.43 -4.49
C GLU A 162 19.11 -1.43 -4.61
N ARG A 163 18.58 -0.62 -5.53
CA ARG A 163 17.13 -0.55 -5.77
C ARG A 163 16.62 -1.81 -6.43
N MET A 164 15.54 -2.32 -5.91
CA MET A 164 14.88 -3.50 -6.46
C MET A 164 13.71 -3.09 -7.37
N SER A 165 13.37 -3.97 -8.31
CA SER A 165 12.15 -3.77 -9.11
C SER A 165 10.90 -3.83 -8.22
N ARG A 166 9.84 -3.15 -8.65
CA ARG A 166 8.52 -3.17 -7.99
C ARG A 166 8.01 -4.60 -7.77
N ALA A 167 8.08 -5.42 -8.81
CA ALA A 167 7.64 -6.82 -8.74
C ALA A 167 8.40 -7.61 -7.67
N ASN A 168 9.71 -7.41 -7.55
CA ASN A 168 10.52 -8.07 -6.52
C ASN A 168 10.16 -7.57 -5.11
N LEU A 169 9.96 -6.26 -4.93
CA LEU A 169 9.55 -5.69 -3.65
C LEU A 169 8.20 -6.27 -3.18
N VAL A 170 7.19 -6.29 -4.07
CA VAL A 170 5.88 -6.89 -3.77
C VAL A 170 6.01 -8.39 -3.47
N ARG A 171 6.82 -9.12 -4.26
CA ARG A 171 7.05 -10.56 -4.03
C ARG A 171 7.62 -10.82 -2.64
N ILE A 172 8.62 -10.04 -2.22
CA ILE A 172 9.26 -10.19 -0.91
C ILE A 172 8.29 -9.84 0.22
N ALA A 173 7.56 -8.73 0.11
CA ALA A 173 6.51 -8.37 1.07
C ALA A 173 5.43 -9.46 1.16
N ASN A 174 5.02 -10.05 0.02
CA ASN A 174 4.03 -11.13 0.01
C ASN A 174 4.55 -12.45 0.60
N MET A 175 5.86 -12.70 0.57
CA MET A 175 6.45 -13.87 1.25
C MET A 175 6.24 -13.81 2.76
N TYR A 176 6.21 -12.60 3.36
CA TYR A 176 5.85 -12.41 4.76
C TYR A 176 4.41 -12.86 5.04
N PHE A 177 3.43 -12.38 4.27
CA PHE A 177 2.02 -12.78 4.45
C PHE A 177 1.81 -14.27 4.21
N SER A 178 2.43 -14.82 3.17
CA SER A 178 2.33 -16.25 2.86
C SER A 178 2.98 -17.10 3.94
N GLY A 179 4.16 -16.70 4.42
CA GLY A 179 4.88 -17.38 5.49
C GLY A 179 4.11 -17.36 6.81
N MET A 180 3.49 -16.22 7.16
CA MET A 180 2.67 -16.12 8.37
C MET A 180 1.40 -16.96 8.27
N GLN A 181 0.69 -16.95 7.13
CA GLN A 181 -0.50 -17.77 6.95
C GLN A 181 -0.19 -19.26 7.00
N GLN A 182 0.90 -19.69 6.36
CA GLN A 182 1.31 -21.08 6.34
C GLN A 182 1.90 -21.51 7.69
N ASN A 183 2.75 -20.68 8.26
CA ASN A 183 3.43 -20.77 9.57
C ASN A 183 3.83 -22.19 9.99
N ASP A 184 4.33 -22.99 9.03
CA ASP A 184 4.78 -24.38 9.25
C ASP A 184 6.28 -24.50 9.55
N GLY A 185 6.97 -23.37 9.69
CA GLY A 185 8.41 -23.28 9.97
C GLY A 185 9.32 -23.71 8.81
N LYS A 186 8.77 -24.16 7.67
CA LYS A 186 9.50 -24.72 6.52
C LYS A 186 9.64 -23.72 5.37
N GLY A 187 8.95 -22.58 5.43
CA GLY A 187 8.98 -21.55 4.40
C GLY A 187 10.32 -20.85 4.26
N VAL A 188 10.53 -20.20 3.12
CA VAL A 188 11.60 -19.23 2.92
C VAL A 188 11.12 -17.88 3.44
N TYR A 189 11.70 -17.43 4.54
CA TYR A 189 11.35 -16.18 5.19
C TYR A 189 12.42 -15.13 4.89
N PRO A 190 12.12 -14.08 4.12
CA PRO A 190 13.13 -13.13 3.63
C PRO A 190 13.48 -12.07 4.67
N PHE A 191 13.76 -12.46 5.91
CA PHE A 191 14.14 -11.53 6.97
C PHE A 191 15.65 -11.30 6.99
N SER A 192 16.05 -10.05 7.25
CA SER A 192 17.42 -9.73 7.66
C SER A 192 17.66 -10.16 9.10
N ALA A 193 18.93 -10.20 9.52
CA ALA A 193 19.27 -10.57 10.90
C ALA A 193 18.77 -9.55 11.93
N ASP A 194 18.65 -8.29 11.53
CA ASP A 194 18.17 -7.15 12.32
C ASP A 194 16.68 -6.86 12.15
N CYS A 195 15.93 -7.79 11.54
CA CYS A 195 14.50 -7.59 11.29
C CYS A 195 13.73 -7.26 12.58
N ASN A 196 13.00 -6.15 12.54
CA ASN A 196 12.10 -5.72 13.62
C ASN A 196 10.68 -5.47 13.10
N ARG A 197 9.69 -5.79 13.96
CA ARG A 197 8.28 -5.57 13.69
C ARG A 197 7.63 -4.74 14.78
N ILE A 198 6.89 -3.72 14.36
CA ILE A 198 6.11 -2.84 15.22
C ILE A 198 4.64 -2.96 14.80
N GLU A 199 3.79 -3.32 15.76
CA GLU A 199 2.34 -3.42 15.57
C GLU A 199 1.65 -2.54 16.60
N ASN A 200 0.78 -1.65 16.12
CA ASN A 200 0.08 -0.68 16.97
C ASN A 200 1.02 0.02 17.98
N GLY A 201 2.18 0.51 17.47
CA GLY A 201 3.16 1.28 18.24
C GLY A 201 3.96 0.47 19.29
N THR A 202 3.94 -0.85 19.22
CA THR A 202 4.67 -1.73 20.14
C THR A 202 5.57 -2.67 19.36
N PHE A 203 6.82 -2.85 19.79
CA PHE A 203 7.69 -3.89 19.27
C PHE A 203 7.08 -5.28 19.55
N THR A 204 6.90 -6.06 18.49
CA THR A 204 6.39 -7.43 18.56
C THR A 204 7.46 -8.46 18.18
N THR A 205 8.69 -7.99 17.99
CA THR A 205 9.92 -8.81 17.86
C THR A 205 11.06 -8.15 18.61
N ASN A 206 12.08 -8.94 18.99
CA ASN A 206 13.31 -8.49 19.65
C ASN A 206 13.09 -7.58 20.87
N ARG A 207 11.94 -7.69 21.50
CA ARG A 207 11.65 -6.89 22.71
C ARG A 207 12.60 -7.29 23.83
N PRO A 208 13.17 -6.33 24.56
CA PRO A 208 13.98 -6.64 25.73
C PRO A 208 13.23 -7.53 26.73
N VAL A 209 13.92 -8.54 27.25
CA VAL A 209 13.37 -9.38 28.32
C VAL A 209 13.24 -8.54 29.59
N PRO A 210 12.08 -8.52 30.25
CA PRO A 210 11.93 -7.77 31.50
C PRO A 210 12.91 -8.25 32.58
N ALA A 211 13.37 -7.32 33.40
CA ALA A 211 14.29 -7.65 34.51
C ALA A 211 13.72 -8.77 35.40
N GLY A 212 14.56 -9.75 35.72
CA GLY A 212 14.17 -10.91 36.54
C GLY A 212 13.38 -12.00 35.79
N GLN A 213 13.11 -11.84 34.49
CA GLN A 213 12.48 -12.87 33.68
C GLN A 213 13.48 -13.58 32.79
N THR A 214 13.19 -14.83 32.42
CA THR A 214 13.96 -15.59 31.43
C THR A 214 13.32 -15.46 30.07
N ARG A 215 14.15 -15.26 29.02
CA ARG A 215 13.67 -15.24 27.63
C ARG A 215 12.98 -16.57 27.31
N PRO A 216 11.75 -16.58 26.80
CA PRO A 216 11.08 -17.81 26.40
C PRO A 216 11.88 -18.56 25.32
N ASP A 217 12.04 -19.87 25.47
CA ASP A 217 12.68 -20.71 24.46
C ASP A 217 11.66 -21.14 23.40
N PRO A 218 11.86 -20.84 22.11
CA PRO A 218 10.95 -21.25 21.04
C PRO A 218 10.69 -22.77 20.98
N ARG A 219 11.68 -23.57 21.42
CA ARG A 219 11.60 -25.05 21.41
C ARG A 219 10.70 -25.64 22.48
N THR A 220 10.40 -24.89 23.53
CA THR A 220 9.59 -25.38 24.68
C THR A 220 8.32 -24.57 24.89
N SER A 221 8.25 -23.36 24.34
CA SER A 221 7.08 -22.49 24.48
C SER A 221 5.87 -23.03 23.74
N SER A 222 4.67 -22.82 24.32
CA SER A 222 3.39 -23.08 23.68
C SER A 222 2.74 -21.82 23.08
N ARG A 223 3.40 -20.67 23.18
CA ARG A 223 2.94 -19.37 22.66
C ARG A 223 4.12 -18.64 22.04
N TYR A 224 3.86 -17.85 20.98
CA TYR A 224 4.89 -16.96 20.45
C TYR A 224 5.26 -15.88 21.48
N SER A 225 6.46 -15.35 21.36
CA SER A 225 6.96 -14.29 22.22
C SER A 225 7.45 -13.09 21.42
N ALA A 226 7.22 -11.90 21.93
CA ALA A 226 7.74 -10.65 21.38
C ALA A 226 9.26 -10.47 21.60
N GLU A 227 9.88 -11.27 22.47
CA GLU A 227 11.32 -11.30 22.70
C GLU A 227 12.09 -12.06 21.60
N TRP A 228 11.37 -12.79 20.74
CA TRP A 228 11.97 -13.53 19.61
C TRP A 228 12.16 -12.60 18.39
N SER A 229 13.15 -12.97 17.57
CA SER A 229 13.36 -12.34 16.25
C SER A 229 12.24 -12.69 15.28
N CYS A 230 12.12 -11.92 14.16
CA CYS A 230 11.21 -12.25 13.09
C CYS A 230 11.36 -13.71 12.62
N MET A 231 12.59 -14.19 12.48
CA MET A 231 12.90 -15.54 12.03
C MET A 231 12.46 -16.61 13.04
N GLU A 232 12.72 -16.41 14.33
CA GLU A 232 12.32 -17.35 15.37
C GLU A 232 10.80 -17.48 15.45
N GLN A 233 10.07 -16.37 15.39
CA GLN A 233 8.60 -16.41 15.39
C GLN A 233 8.03 -17.22 14.23
N PHE A 234 8.55 -17.01 13.01
CA PHE A 234 8.06 -17.72 11.82
C PHE A 234 8.47 -19.19 11.82
N LYS A 235 9.70 -19.50 12.29
CA LYS A 235 10.15 -20.90 12.40
C LYS A 235 9.46 -21.67 13.51
N SER A 236 8.95 -20.99 14.54
CA SER A 236 8.28 -21.66 15.65
C SER A 236 6.94 -22.30 15.26
N GLY A 237 6.27 -21.82 14.20
CA GLY A 237 4.93 -22.24 13.83
C GLY A 237 3.82 -21.72 14.77
N LEU A 238 4.16 -20.94 15.80
CA LEU A 238 3.22 -20.54 16.87
C LEU A 238 2.30 -19.37 16.48
N LEU A 239 2.41 -18.82 15.26
CA LEU A 239 1.49 -17.83 14.70
C LEU A 239 0.37 -18.48 13.85
N HIS A 240 0.28 -19.81 13.80
CA HIS A 240 -0.66 -20.55 12.95
C HIS A 240 -2.14 -20.28 13.27
N PHE A 241 -2.44 -19.64 14.39
CA PHE A 241 -3.79 -19.17 14.73
C PHE A 241 -4.26 -18.01 13.81
N VAL A 242 -3.38 -17.38 13.05
CA VAL A 242 -3.74 -16.55 11.87
C VAL A 242 -4.08 -17.51 10.74
N THR A 243 -5.36 -17.81 10.58
CA THR A 243 -5.81 -18.93 9.73
C THR A 243 -5.89 -18.58 8.25
N ARG A 244 -6.00 -17.29 7.92
CA ARG A 244 -6.02 -16.80 6.53
C ARG A 244 -5.62 -15.33 6.48
N ILE A 245 -4.73 -14.98 5.53
CA ILE A 245 -4.42 -13.60 5.18
C ILE A 245 -4.93 -13.35 3.77
N ARG A 246 -5.95 -12.52 3.65
CA ARG A 246 -6.71 -12.31 2.42
C ARG A 246 -6.79 -10.84 2.01
N ASP A 247 -7.32 -10.59 0.79
CA ASP A 247 -7.42 -9.25 0.19
C ASP A 247 -6.11 -8.47 0.27
N ARG A 248 -5.00 -9.13 -0.07
CA ARG A 248 -3.64 -8.58 0.01
C ARG A 248 -3.45 -7.57 -1.10
N ARG A 249 -3.59 -6.30 -0.80
CA ARG A 249 -3.51 -5.18 -1.75
C ARG A 249 -2.27 -4.35 -1.50
N TYR A 250 -1.32 -4.38 -2.44
CA TYR A 250 -0.09 -3.59 -2.42
C TYR A 250 -0.38 -2.27 -3.13
N VAL A 251 -0.72 -1.24 -2.36
CA VAL A 251 -1.30 0.01 -2.86
C VAL A 251 -0.26 1.05 -3.25
N ALA A 252 0.94 0.99 -2.68
CA ALA A 252 2.05 1.87 -3.06
C ALA A 252 3.39 1.13 -2.91
N VAL A 253 4.28 1.31 -3.90
CA VAL A 253 5.62 0.72 -3.93
C VAL A 253 6.62 1.79 -4.31
N ASP A 254 7.62 1.99 -3.47
CA ASP A 254 8.69 2.97 -3.63
C ASP A 254 10.05 2.29 -3.80
N PRO A 255 10.49 2.00 -5.04
CA PRO A 255 11.79 1.38 -5.29
C PRO A 255 12.99 2.24 -4.86
N GLN A 256 12.83 3.56 -4.81
CA GLN A 256 13.92 4.45 -4.41
C GLN A 256 14.26 4.29 -2.93
N ARG A 257 13.26 3.99 -2.11
CA ARG A 257 13.42 3.83 -0.66
C ARG A 257 13.28 2.39 -0.19
N GLY A 258 13.02 1.45 -1.11
CA GLY A 258 12.78 0.04 -0.77
C GLY A 258 11.54 -0.16 0.09
N LEU A 259 10.46 0.60 -0.18
CA LEU A 259 9.25 0.56 0.63
C LEU A 259 8.08 -0.07 -0.12
N VAL A 260 7.26 -0.81 0.62
CA VAL A 260 6.00 -1.38 0.14
C VAL A 260 4.91 -1.09 1.18
N PHE A 261 3.77 -0.58 0.74
CA PHE A 261 2.60 -0.38 1.58
C PHE A 261 1.45 -1.29 1.13
N ALA A 262 0.86 -2.00 2.08
CA ALA A 262 -0.22 -2.94 1.82
C ALA A 262 -1.39 -2.78 2.78
N PHE A 263 -2.60 -3.04 2.29
CA PHE A 263 -3.78 -3.33 3.10
C PHE A 263 -4.14 -4.82 2.97
N GLY A 264 -4.78 -5.35 3.97
CA GLY A 264 -5.26 -6.72 3.99
C GLY A 264 -6.07 -7.07 5.23
N PHE A 265 -6.46 -8.34 5.30
CA PHE A 265 -7.22 -8.87 6.43
C PHE A 265 -6.58 -10.15 6.96
N PHE A 266 -6.42 -10.24 8.28
CA PHE A 266 -5.95 -11.43 8.98
C PHE A 266 -7.12 -12.06 9.71
N ASP A 267 -7.59 -13.19 9.21
CA ASP A 267 -8.69 -13.95 9.80
C ASP A 267 -8.18 -14.91 10.89
N HIS A 268 -8.92 -14.97 11.97
CA HIS A 268 -8.73 -15.87 13.10
C HIS A 268 -10.00 -16.69 13.25
N SER A 269 -10.03 -17.89 12.66
CA SER A 269 -11.24 -18.73 12.58
C SER A 269 -11.70 -19.29 13.92
N ALA A 270 -10.81 -19.35 14.92
CA ALA A 270 -11.10 -19.93 16.23
C ALA A 270 -11.52 -21.42 16.16
N GLY A 271 -12.29 -21.91 17.15
CA GLY A 271 -12.78 -23.28 17.16
C GLY A 271 -11.67 -24.33 17.09
N ASN A 272 -11.82 -25.31 16.21
CA ASN A 272 -10.86 -26.39 16.01
C ASN A 272 -9.52 -25.95 15.42
N THR A 273 -9.45 -24.79 14.76
CA THR A 273 -8.20 -24.24 14.22
C THR A 273 -7.23 -23.75 15.30
N ARG A 274 -7.68 -23.65 16.55
CA ARG A 274 -6.82 -23.30 17.70
C ARG A 274 -5.86 -24.41 18.10
N THR A 275 -6.16 -25.67 17.78
CA THR A 275 -5.30 -26.80 18.08
C THR A 275 -4.60 -27.25 16.81
N PHE A 276 -3.27 -27.15 16.79
CA PHE A 276 -2.46 -27.42 15.62
C PHE A 276 -1.09 -27.99 15.99
N GLN A 277 -0.48 -28.71 15.04
CA GLN A 277 0.89 -29.21 15.20
C GLN A 277 1.89 -28.17 14.73
N ILE A 278 2.92 -27.93 15.52
CA ILE A 278 4.05 -27.06 15.18
C ILE A 278 5.22 -27.86 14.59
N PRO A 279 6.24 -27.20 13.98
CA PRO A 279 7.30 -27.88 13.22
C PRO A 279 8.10 -28.93 13.97
N ASP A 280 8.21 -28.82 15.28
CA ASP A 280 8.92 -29.79 16.14
C ASP A 280 8.07 -31.02 16.55
N GLY A 281 6.84 -31.12 16.03
CA GLY A 281 5.93 -32.23 16.28
C GLY A 281 4.99 -32.07 17.46
N ARG A 282 5.16 -31.05 18.30
CA ARG A 282 4.25 -30.76 19.43
C ARG A 282 2.89 -30.28 18.93
N THR A 283 1.84 -30.71 19.61
CA THR A 283 0.48 -30.15 19.43
C THR A 283 0.26 -29.04 20.45
N VAL A 284 -0.13 -27.88 19.98
CA VAL A 284 -0.39 -26.69 20.82
C VAL A 284 -1.80 -26.16 20.59
N THR A 285 -2.35 -25.48 21.62
CA THR A 285 -3.62 -24.79 21.52
C THR A 285 -3.37 -23.29 21.80
N ALA A 286 -3.56 -22.45 20.77
CA ALA A 286 -3.31 -21.02 20.84
C ALA A 286 -4.34 -20.22 20.04
N GLY A 287 -4.31 -18.89 20.17
CA GLY A 287 -5.20 -17.97 19.46
C GLY A 287 -6.54 -17.73 20.14
N PRO A 288 -7.40 -16.92 19.52
CA PRO A 288 -8.66 -16.47 20.11
C PRO A 288 -9.67 -17.60 20.25
N LYS A 289 -10.60 -17.47 21.21
CA LYS A 289 -11.70 -18.41 21.41
C LYS A 289 -12.89 -18.17 20.48
N GLN A 290 -13.03 -16.95 19.99
CA GLN A 290 -14.10 -16.53 19.07
C GLN A 290 -13.50 -16.06 17.74
N PRO A 291 -14.18 -16.25 16.60
CA PRO A 291 -13.67 -15.78 15.31
C PRO A 291 -13.75 -14.27 15.21
N TRP A 292 -12.72 -13.69 14.62
CA TRP A 292 -12.63 -12.27 14.30
C TRP A 292 -11.57 -12.02 13.24
N THR A 293 -11.48 -10.79 12.75
CA THR A 293 -10.54 -10.38 11.70
C THR A 293 -9.78 -9.15 12.14
N TRP A 294 -8.49 -9.06 11.83
CA TRP A 294 -7.79 -7.78 11.77
C TRP A 294 -7.89 -7.18 10.38
N GLU A 295 -8.39 -5.96 10.27
CA GLU A 295 -8.11 -5.07 9.16
C GLU A 295 -6.76 -4.42 9.41
N ILE A 296 -5.84 -4.52 8.43
CA ILE A 296 -4.47 -4.06 8.59
C ILE A 296 -4.05 -3.09 7.49
N ALA A 297 -3.18 -2.15 7.88
CA ALA A 297 -2.32 -1.39 6.99
C ALA A 297 -0.88 -1.62 7.43
N GLU A 298 -0.04 -2.13 6.52
CA GLU A 298 1.29 -2.60 6.84
C GLU A 298 2.33 -2.11 5.84
N THR A 299 3.46 -1.63 6.35
CA THR A 299 4.57 -1.12 5.56
C THR A 299 5.81 -1.93 5.80
N PHE A 300 6.52 -2.25 4.71
CA PHE A 300 7.75 -3.04 4.70
C PHE A 300 8.92 -2.17 4.24
N LYS A 301 10.02 -2.17 4.98
CA LYS A 301 11.33 -1.71 4.54
C LYS A 301 12.13 -2.91 4.05
N ILE A 302 12.48 -2.90 2.75
CA ILE A 302 13.12 -4.02 2.06
C ILE A 302 14.41 -3.53 1.40
N GLU A 303 15.53 -4.15 1.77
CA GLU A 303 16.85 -3.88 1.25
C GLU A 303 17.58 -5.20 0.98
N HIS A 304 18.41 -5.25 -0.06
CA HIS A 304 19.19 -6.44 -0.42
C HIS A 304 18.38 -7.75 -0.46
N GLY A 305 17.13 -7.66 -0.88
CA GLY A 305 16.22 -8.81 -0.98
C GLY A 305 15.67 -9.32 0.35
N LYS A 306 15.81 -8.54 1.43
CA LYS A 306 15.36 -8.90 2.79
C LYS A 306 14.52 -7.80 3.42
N ILE A 307 13.60 -8.23 4.28
CA ILE A 307 12.77 -7.35 5.10
C ILE A 307 13.56 -7.00 6.37
N HIS A 308 13.85 -5.73 6.54
CA HIS A 308 14.56 -5.19 7.72
C HIS A 308 13.58 -4.70 8.78
N GLN A 309 12.49 -4.07 8.36
CA GLN A 309 11.55 -3.47 9.29
C GLN A 309 10.13 -3.59 8.76
N ILE A 310 9.19 -3.76 9.68
CA ILE A 310 7.76 -3.84 9.40
C ILE A 310 7.04 -2.92 10.37
N MET A 311 6.14 -2.10 9.87
CA MET A 311 5.22 -1.29 10.70
C MET A 311 3.79 -1.54 10.28
N ALA A 312 2.93 -1.87 11.24
CA ALA A 312 1.51 -2.12 11.01
C ALA A 312 0.62 -1.38 12.00
N ILE A 313 -0.50 -0.87 11.50
CA ILE A 313 -1.66 -0.56 12.34
C ILE A 313 -2.79 -1.52 12.00
N MET A 314 -3.52 -1.93 13.03
CA MET A 314 -4.53 -2.98 12.92
C MET A 314 -5.75 -2.61 13.75
N ASN A 315 -6.93 -2.80 13.18
CA ASN A 315 -8.21 -2.70 13.87
C ASN A 315 -8.86 -4.08 13.99
N HIS A 316 -9.45 -4.33 15.14
CA HIS A 316 -10.32 -5.48 15.34
C HIS A 316 -11.61 -5.26 14.55
N ALA A 317 -11.95 -6.21 13.66
CA ALA A 317 -13.10 -6.16 12.79
C ALA A 317 -13.95 -7.43 12.89
N PRO A 318 -15.22 -7.38 12.51
CA PRO A 318 -16.06 -8.57 12.39
C PRO A 318 -15.42 -9.61 11.50
N TYR A 319 -15.56 -10.90 11.85
CA TYR A 319 -15.00 -11.99 11.06
C TYR A 319 -15.52 -11.96 9.61
N GLY A 320 -14.61 -11.97 8.65
CA GLY A 320 -14.95 -11.92 7.23
C GLY A 320 -15.27 -10.53 6.68
N MET A 321 -15.09 -9.45 7.42
CA MET A 321 -15.27 -8.07 6.91
C MET A 321 -14.46 -7.85 5.62
N THR A 322 -14.98 -7.05 4.70
CA THR A 322 -14.34 -6.70 3.42
C THR A 322 -14.01 -5.20 3.35
N SER A 323 -13.05 -4.85 2.50
CA SER A 323 -12.55 -3.48 2.38
C SER A 323 -13.44 -2.52 1.56
N GLY A 324 -14.42 -3.07 0.82
CA GLY A 324 -15.12 -2.29 -0.20
C GLY A 324 -14.32 -1.99 -1.48
N TRP A 325 -13.05 -2.44 -1.59
CA TRP A 325 -12.16 -2.21 -2.74
C TRP A 325 -11.98 -3.43 -3.64
N SER A 326 -12.60 -4.55 -3.28
CA SER A 326 -12.41 -5.85 -3.92
C SER A 326 -13.75 -6.45 -4.28
N THR A 327 -13.81 -7.26 -5.36
CA THR A 327 -14.95 -8.14 -5.58
C THR A 327 -15.03 -9.19 -4.47
N TRP A 328 -16.13 -9.91 -4.38
CA TRP A 328 -16.29 -11.00 -3.41
C TRP A 328 -15.14 -12.02 -3.49
N GLU A 329 -14.82 -12.50 -4.69
CA GLU A 329 -13.78 -13.49 -4.95
C GLU A 329 -12.39 -12.95 -4.57
N GLN A 330 -12.12 -11.69 -4.86
CA GLN A 330 -10.86 -11.02 -4.49
C GLN A 330 -10.74 -10.84 -3.00
N ALA A 331 -11.82 -10.43 -2.32
CA ALA A 331 -11.85 -10.17 -0.87
C ALA A 331 -11.57 -11.42 -0.05
N PHE A 332 -11.95 -12.60 -0.57
CA PHE A 332 -11.71 -13.88 0.09
C PHE A 332 -10.51 -14.68 -0.47
N SER A 333 -9.77 -14.09 -1.40
CA SER A 333 -8.54 -14.67 -1.95
C SER A 333 -7.31 -14.25 -1.14
N SER A 334 -6.37 -15.19 -0.97
CA SER A 334 -5.01 -14.91 -0.45
C SER A 334 -4.03 -14.50 -1.56
N ARG A 335 -4.50 -14.32 -2.80
CA ARG A 335 -3.66 -13.88 -3.91
C ARG A 335 -3.24 -12.43 -3.72
N ALA A 336 -1.95 -12.16 -3.88
CA ALA A 336 -1.41 -10.80 -3.88
C ALA A 336 -1.92 -9.99 -5.08
N ARG A 337 -2.30 -8.75 -4.86
CA ARG A 337 -2.68 -7.79 -5.91
C ARG A 337 -1.86 -6.52 -5.75
N TYR A 338 -1.11 -6.17 -6.79
CA TYR A 338 -0.47 -4.87 -6.90
C TYR A 338 -1.38 -3.94 -7.69
N LEU A 339 -1.72 -2.79 -7.11
CA LEU A 339 -2.65 -1.82 -7.68
C LEU A 339 -1.90 -0.72 -8.46
N GLY A 340 -0.95 -1.11 -9.27
CA GLY A 340 -0.14 -0.24 -10.13
C GLY A 340 -0.29 -0.59 -11.61
N PRO A 341 0.49 0.06 -12.50
CA PRO A 341 0.50 -0.28 -13.91
C PRO A 341 0.82 -1.76 -14.10
N SER A 342 0.12 -2.39 -15.04
CA SER A 342 0.39 -3.76 -15.46
C SER A 342 1.82 -3.83 -16.02
N TYR A 343 2.59 -4.83 -15.60
CA TYR A 343 3.92 -5.13 -16.15
C TYR A 343 3.76 -6.03 -17.36
#